data_fd71aaa23c5b1df5662d0c00473bdce2
#
_entry.id   fd71aaa23c5b1df5662d0c00473bdce2
#
_cell.length_a   1.000
_cell.length_b   1.000
_cell.length_c   1.000
_cell.angle_alpha   90.00
_cell.angle_beta   90.00
_cell.angle_gamma   90.00
#
_symmetry.space_group_name_H-M   'P 1'
#
loop_
_entity.id
_entity.type
_entity.pdbx_description
1 polymer ?
#
loop_
_entity_poly.entity_id
_entity_poly.type
_entity_poly.pdbx_seq_one_letter_code
_entity_poly.pdbx_strand_id
1 'polypeptide(L)'
;LSFTHQLAKVRVVTKGTARVGGIDIHNNPVSCNIRQGKIIQDMFMKDRVPMRQTTCQDGTECWEANVVPGEEIQYIIVTNKNLDISHSCEISPNITPEAGKVHTITITANSEGTQTIDLSTLADTREIADNGTYYVTGTGQYGIRVTGGGEPDIYLEDARISVSSGNAISITGGTPTIHVKGNDNEVSSSDGAGIYVAENSTVTITGSSRSDVLTVTGNNGSSGIGGYVIDDNNHQSANSGNINIENVTLYAYSSSPSTKETVSPGLGSTGSATCQSITIDNAA
;
A
#
# COMPACT_ATOMS: atom_id res chain seq x y z
N LEU A 1 14.06 -10.67 51.84
CA LEU A 1 13.84 -11.36 50.54
C LEU A 1 14.18 -10.37 49.43
N SER A 2 15.18 -10.71 48.62
CA SER A 2 15.56 -9.95 47.43
C SER A 2 14.88 -10.60 46.22
N PHE A 3 14.11 -9.84 45.47
CA PHE A 3 13.50 -10.27 44.19
C PHE A 3 14.30 -9.68 43.04
N THR A 4 14.75 -10.51 42.14
CA THR A 4 15.42 -10.08 40.92
C THR A 4 14.47 -10.24 39.73
N HIS A 5 14.26 -9.19 38.98
CA HIS A 5 13.49 -9.25 37.72
C HIS A 5 14.17 -10.22 36.75
N GLN A 6 13.45 -11.25 36.32
CA GLN A 6 13.95 -12.27 35.41
C GLN A 6 13.67 -11.94 33.94
N LEU A 7 12.62 -11.16 33.64
CA LEU A 7 12.33 -10.72 32.30
C LEU A 7 13.08 -9.42 31.97
N ALA A 8 13.31 -9.18 30.72
CA ALA A 8 13.75 -7.89 30.19
C ALA A 8 12.52 -7.08 29.78
N LYS A 9 12.67 -5.77 29.78
CA LYS A 9 11.67 -4.87 29.21
C LYS A 9 12.20 -4.24 27.92
N VAL A 10 11.42 -4.27 26.87
CA VAL A 10 11.67 -3.51 25.66
C VAL A 10 10.67 -2.36 25.61
N ARG A 11 11.20 -1.19 25.36
CA ARG A 11 10.44 0.06 25.20
C ARG A 11 10.68 0.62 23.81
N VAL A 12 9.63 0.98 23.09
CA VAL A 12 9.71 1.70 21.84
C VAL A 12 9.14 3.09 22.02
N VAL A 13 9.94 4.10 21.73
CA VAL A 13 9.53 5.50 21.69
C VAL A 13 9.33 5.88 20.22
N THR A 14 8.15 6.37 19.90
CA THR A 14 7.81 6.81 18.55
C THR A 14 8.00 8.32 18.44
N LYS A 15 8.71 8.73 17.39
CA LYS A 15 8.84 10.13 16.97
C LYS A 15 8.25 10.29 15.57
N GLY A 16 8.03 11.53 15.15
CA GLY A 16 7.49 11.83 13.83
C GLY A 16 5.99 12.13 13.87
N THR A 17 5.38 12.15 12.70
CA THR A 17 4.01 12.64 12.49
C THR A 17 2.98 11.52 12.32
N ALA A 18 3.42 10.27 12.12
CA ALA A 18 2.51 9.14 11.96
C ALA A 18 1.82 8.73 13.28
N ARG A 19 0.55 8.39 13.19
CA ARG A 19 -0.19 7.81 14.31
C ARG A 19 0.02 6.30 14.35
N VAL A 20 0.80 5.84 15.33
CA VAL A 20 1.04 4.41 15.55
C VAL A 20 -0.15 3.81 16.30
N GLY A 21 -0.73 2.75 15.74
CA GLY A 21 -1.87 2.02 16.31
C GLY A 21 -1.46 0.76 17.06
N GLY A 22 -0.30 0.19 16.74
CA GLY A 22 0.24 -0.99 17.38
C GLY A 22 1.72 -1.18 17.09
N ILE A 23 2.42 -1.83 18.00
CA ILE A 23 3.79 -2.30 17.79
C ILE A 23 3.90 -3.71 18.32
N ASP A 24 4.46 -4.61 17.51
CA ASP A 24 4.77 -5.98 17.88
C ASP A 24 6.27 -6.24 17.72
N ILE A 25 6.85 -7.01 18.61
CA ILE A 25 8.20 -7.57 18.44
C ILE A 25 8.06 -8.83 17.59
N HIS A 26 8.79 -8.90 16.48
CA HIS A 26 8.67 -10.01 15.55
C HIS A 26 9.53 -11.20 15.98
N ASN A 27 8.99 -12.42 15.82
CA ASN A 27 9.69 -13.70 15.97
C ASN A 27 10.44 -13.84 17.31
N ASN A 28 9.79 -13.48 18.42
CA ASN A 28 10.38 -13.56 19.77
C ASN A 28 9.67 -14.61 20.62
N PRO A 29 10.31 -15.21 21.64
CA PRO A 29 9.68 -16.18 22.51
C PRO A 29 8.46 -15.60 23.22
N VAL A 30 7.29 -16.23 23.05
CA VAL A 30 6.01 -15.84 23.67
C VAL A 30 5.73 -16.59 24.97
N SER A 31 6.54 -17.61 25.27
CA SER A 31 6.46 -18.39 26.50
C SER A 31 7.84 -18.73 27.05
N CYS A 32 7.91 -18.97 28.36
CA CYS A 32 9.10 -19.46 29.03
C CYS A 32 8.72 -20.36 30.20
N ASN A 33 9.60 -21.28 30.53
CA ASN A 33 9.50 -22.10 31.73
C ASN A 33 10.37 -21.54 32.85
N ILE A 34 9.91 -21.65 34.11
CA ILE A 34 10.69 -21.28 35.27
C ILE A 34 11.13 -22.54 35.99
N ARG A 35 12.45 -22.77 36.07
CA ARG A 35 13.04 -23.85 36.85
C ARG A 35 14.04 -23.29 37.84
N GLN A 36 13.92 -23.67 39.09
CA GLN A 36 14.82 -23.27 40.19
C GLN A 36 15.08 -21.73 40.20
N GLY A 37 14.04 -20.94 39.96
CA GLY A 37 14.14 -19.48 39.93
C GLY A 37 14.82 -18.87 38.70
N LYS A 38 15.10 -19.69 37.70
CA LYS A 38 15.68 -19.23 36.41
C LYS A 38 14.67 -19.43 35.30
N ILE A 39 14.67 -18.49 34.36
CA ILE A 39 13.90 -18.60 33.12
C ILE A 39 14.64 -19.55 32.16
N ILE A 40 13.90 -20.51 31.63
CA ILE A 40 14.32 -21.37 30.54
C ILE A 40 13.46 -21.00 29.34
N GLN A 41 14.09 -20.56 28.26
CA GLN A 41 13.41 -20.20 27.02
C GLN A 41 12.74 -21.43 26.40
N ASP A 42 11.51 -21.26 25.94
CA ASP A 42 10.87 -22.21 25.05
C ASP A 42 11.19 -21.80 23.61
N MET A 43 12.27 -22.37 23.07
CA MET A 43 12.78 -22.04 21.73
C MET A 43 11.81 -22.40 20.58
N PHE A 44 10.76 -23.15 20.87
CA PHE A 44 9.81 -23.61 19.86
C PHE A 44 8.57 -22.74 19.75
N MET A 45 8.34 -21.84 20.70
CA MET A 45 7.17 -20.95 20.75
C MET A 45 7.59 -19.52 20.49
N LYS A 46 7.96 -19.24 19.24
CA LYS A 46 8.24 -17.87 18.78
C LYS A 46 7.08 -17.35 17.95
N ASP A 47 6.64 -16.13 18.22
CA ASP A 47 5.58 -15.44 17.51
C ASP A 47 5.75 -13.92 17.69
N ARG A 48 4.73 -13.16 17.34
CA ARG A 48 4.65 -11.73 17.63
C ARG A 48 4.38 -11.50 19.11
N VAL A 49 5.17 -10.65 19.75
CA VAL A 49 4.94 -10.19 21.11
C VAL A 49 4.31 -8.78 21.04
N PRO A 50 3.01 -8.64 21.27
CA PRO A 50 2.34 -7.35 21.22
C PRO A 50 2.85 -6.44 22.34
N MET A 51 3.12 -5.19 22.00
CA MET A 51 3.53 -4.17 22.94
C MET A 51 2.31 -3.36 23.40
N ARG A 52 2.31 -2.98 24.67
CA ARG A 52 1.26 -2.15 25.24
C ARG A 52 1.64 -0.67 25.19
N GLN A 53 0.74 0.15 24.65
CA GLN A 53 0.89 1.61 24.72
C GLN A 53 0.82 2.09 26.18
N THR A 54 1.73 2.97 26.57
CA THR A 54 1.83 3.55 27.89
C THR A 54 2.46 4.95 27.81
N THR A 55 2.55 5.63 28.94
CA THR A 55 3.22 6.93 29.05
C THR A 55 4.51 6.75 29.85
N CYS A 56 5.61 7.22 29.30
CA CYS A 56 6.90 7.25 29.99
C CYS A 56 6.91 8.29 31.12
N GLN A 57 7.90 8.23 32.01
CA GLN A 57 7.99 9.14 33.17
C GLN A 57 8.11 10.63 32.78
N ASP A 58 8.62 10.91 31.59
CA ASP A 58 8.74 12.27 31.02
C ASP A 58 7.48 12.77 30.32
N GLY A 59 6.38 11.98 30.33
CA GLY A 59 5.14 12.29 29.64
C GLY A 59 5.08 11.84 28.18
N THR A 60 6.16 11.28 27.64
CA THR A 60 6.20 10.79 26.26
C THR A 60 5.38 9.52 26.10
N GLU A 61 4.60 9.42 25.04
CA GLU A 61 3.95 8.15 24.68
C GLU A 61 4.99 7.12 24.23
N CYS A 62 4.88 5.90 24.74
CA CYS A 62 5.77 4.81 24.40
C CYS A 62 5.02 3.47 24.41
N TRP A 63 5.65 2.47 23.84
CA TRP A 63 5.15 1.09 23.79
C TRP A 63 6.08 0.19 24.58
N GLU A 64 5.54 -0.69 25.41
CA GLU A 64 6.34 -1.57 26.26
C GLU A 64 5.87 -3.02 26.18
N ALA A 65 6.85 -3.93 26.19
CA ALA A 65 6.62 -5.35 26.39
C ALA A 65 7.68 -5.94 27.32
N ASN A 66 7.29 -6.96 28.08
CA ASN A 66 8.23 -7.82 28.78
C ASN A 66 8.59 -8.98 27.86
N VAL A 67 9.88 -9.22 27.69
CA VAL A 67 10.40 -10.26 26.80
C VAL A 67 11.31 -11.22 27.54
N VAL A 68 11.47 -12.42 27.00
CA VAL A 68 12.43 -13.40 27.50
C VAL A 68 13.84 -12.93 27.14
N PRO A 69 14.78 -12.84 28.12
CA PRO A 69 16.12 -12.35 27.85
C PRO A 69 16.93 -13.32 26.98
N GLY A 70 17.92 -12.79 26.26
CA GLY A 70 18.93 -13.56 25.52
C GLY A 70 18.60 -13.85 24.07
N GLU A 71 17.37 -13.59 23.61
CA GLU A 71 17.01 -13.71 22.20
C GLU A 71 17.17 -12.35 21.51
N GLU A 72 17.84 -12.35 20.35
CA GLU A 72 18.09 -11.12 19.60
C GLU A 72 16.81 -10.61 18.91
N ILE A 73 16.53 -9.31 19.08
CA ILE A 73 15.44 -8.63 18.39
C ILE A 73 16.02 -7.88 17.21
N GLN A 74 15.62 -8.29 16.00
CA GLN A 74 16.06 -7.71 14.73
C GLN A 74 14.97 -6.87 14.07
N TYR A 75 13.71 -7.22 14.28
CA TYR A 75 12.57 -6.57 13.65
C TYR A 75 11.45 -6.27 14.63
N ILE A 76 10.82 -5.14 14.43
CA ILE A 76 9.51 -4.81 15.01
C ILE A 76 8.51 -4.60 13.88
N ILE A 77 7.25 -4.82 14.17
CA ILE A 77 6.14 -4.55 13.27
C ILE A 77 5.40 -3.35 13.81
N VAL A 78 5.28 -2.33 12.99
CA VAL A 78 4.59 -1.08 13.34
C VAL A 78 3.30 -1.01 12.54
N THR A 79 2.16 -0.93 13.24
CA THR A 79 0.84 -0.80 12.62
C THR A 79 0.41 0.66 12.64
N ASN A 80 -0.01 1.19 11.51
CA ASN A 80 -0.58 2.53 11.42
C ASN A 80 -2.01 2.52 11.98
N LYS A 81 -2.34 3.46 12.87
CA LYS A 81 -3.64 3.51 13.54
C LYS A 81 -4.83 3.73 12.60
N ASN A 82 -4.62 4.46 11.52
CA ASN A 82 -5.70 4.85 10.61
C ASN A 82 -5.90 3.85 9.48
N LEU A 83 -4.93 2.98 9.21
CA LEU A 83 -4.83 2.22 7.97
C LEU A 83 -4.92 0.72 8.17
N ASP A 84 -4.72 0.26 9.41
CA ASP A 84 -4.55 -1.16 9.74
C ASP A 84 -3.47 -1.88 8.90
N ILE A 85 -2.51 -1.09 8.42
CA ILE A 85 -1.36 -1.59 7.67
C ILE A 85 -0.17 -1.72 8.62
N SER A 86 0.51 -2.85 8.51
CA SER A 86 1.68 -3.15 9.33
C SER A 86 2.93 -3.17 8.47
N HIS A 87 3.95 -2.46 8.91
CA HIS A 87 5.27 -2.44 8.28
C HIS A 87 6.29 -3.13 9.18
N SER A 88 7.14 -3.99 8.60
CA SER A 88 8.28 -4.56 9.29
C SER A 88 9.44 -3.56 9.27
N CYS A 89 9.93 -3.19 10.45
CA CYS A 89 11.03 -2.26 10.61
C CYS A 89 12.24 -3.00 11.18
N GLU A 90 13.36 -2.97 10.47
CA GLU A 90 14.64 -3.49 10.96
C GLU A 90 15.19 -2.57 12.05
N ILE A 91 15.73 -3.18 13.11
CA ILE A 91 16.36 -2.46 14.23
C ILE A 91 17.87 -2.50 14.01
N SER A 92 18.50 -1.33 13.97
CA SER A 92 19.95 -1.27 13.85
C SER A 92 20.54 -0.33 14.92
N PRO A 93 21.45 -0.81 15.78
CA PRO A 93 21.89 -2.19 15.94
C PRO A 93 20.82 -3.10 16.56
N ASN A 94 20.90 -4.41 16.30
CA ASN A 94 20.06 -5.41 16.94
C ASN A 94 20.18 -5.35 18.47
N ILE A 95 19.11 -5.74 19.16
CA ILE A 95 19.07 -5.71 20.63
C ILE A 95 18.98 -7.12 21.17
N THR A 96 19.88 -7.46 22.09
CA THR A 96 19.76 -8.67 22.92
C THR A 96 19.27 -8.28 24.30
N PRO A 97 18.00 -8.52 24.66
CA PRO A 97 17.47 -8.13 25.95
C PRO A 97 18.17 -8.85 27.10
N GLU A 98 18.48 -8.10 28.17
CA GLU A 98 19.11 -8.62 29.37
C GLU A 98 18.10 -8.61 30.56
N ALA A 99 18.14 -9.67 31.38
CA ALA A 99 17.25 -9.78 32.55
C ALA A 99 17.33 -8.57 33.47
N GLY A 100 16.17 -8.06 33.86
CA GLY A 100 16.05 -6.92 34.77
C GLY A 100 16.40 -5.56 34.15
N LYS A 101 16.75 -5.50 32.86
CA LYS A 101 17.05 -4.24 32.15
C LYS A 101 15.90 -3.76 31.29
N VAL A 102 15.89 -2.45 31.02
CA VAL A 102 15.02 -1.80 30.04
C VAL A 102 15.85 -1.41 28.85
N HIS A 103 15.46 -1.89 27.68
CA HIS A 103 16.07 -1.54 26.40
C HIS A 103 15.15 -0.60 25.65
N THR A 104 15.62 0.58 25.29
CA THR A 104 14.82 1.58 24.59
C THR A 104 15.21 1.67 23.14
N ILE A 105 14.23 1.53 22.26
CA ILE A 105 14.32 1.72 20.82
C ILE A 105 13.61 3.04 20.49
N THR A 106 14.21 3.88 19.69
CA THR A 106 13.54 5.06 19.14
C THR A 106 13.30 4.81 17.64
N ILE A 107 12.06 4.90 17.23
CA ILE A 107 11.69 4.85 15.81
C ILE A 107 11.14 6.21 15.40
N THR A 108 11.43 6.60 14.17
CA THR A 108 10.79 7.77 13.55
C THR A 108 9.73 7.25 12.58
N ALA A 109 8.48 7.38 12.98
CA ALA A 109 7.34 7.06 12.14
C ALA A 109 6.81 8.36 11.55
N ASN A 110 7.16 8.64 10.32
CA ASN A 110 6.64 9.79 9.61
C ASN A 110 5.40 9.39 8.83
N SER A 111 4.37 10.22 8.91
CA SER A 111 3.26 10.20 7.97
C SER A 111 3.63 11.00 6.72
N GLU A 112 4.91 10.94 6.30
CA GLU A 112 5.29 11.62 5.07
C GLU A 112 4.42 11.10 3.94
N GLY A 113 3.63 12.02 3.40
CA GLY A 113 2.82 11.76 2.25
C GLY A 113 1.48 11.05 2.48
N THR A 114 1.00 10.84 3.71
CA THR A 114 -0.41 10.38 3.85
C THR A 114 -1.34 11.53 3.58
N GLN A 115 -2.03 11.50 2.45
CA GLN A 115 -2.99 12.50 2.02
C GLN A 115 -4.33 11.84 1.71
N THR A 116 -5.42 12.53 2.07
CA THR A 116 -6.76 12.15 1.62
C THR A 116 -7.11 12.97 0.39
N ILE A 117 -7.54 12.29 -0.67
CA ILE A 117 -8.07 12.88 -1.88
C ILE A 117 -9.57 12.61 -1.89
N ASP A 118 -10.35 13.62 -1.51
CA ASP A 118 -11.80 13.60 -1.70
C ASP A 118 -12.09 14.04 -3.14
N LEU A 119 -12.50 13.10 -3.99
CA LEU A 119 -12.75 13.33 -5.40
C LEU A 119 -13.84 14.39 -5.64
N SER A 120 -14.79 14.55 -4.72
CA SER A 120 -15.87 15.52 -4.83
C SER A 120 -15.39 16.98 -4.73
N THR A 121 -14.22 17.20 -4.14
CA THR A 121 -13.63 18.52 -3.91
C THR A 121 -12.60 18.92 -4.95
N LEU A 122 -12.21 18.01 -5.84
CA LEU A 122 -11.23 18.31 -6.87
C LEU A 122 -11.77 19.33 -7.88
N ALA A 123 -10.95 20.32 -8.20
CA ALA A 123 -11.23 21.32 -9.24
C ALA A 123 -10.39 21.07 -10.52
N ASP A 124 -9.42 20.16 -10.47
CA ASP A 124 -8.53 19.75 -11.56
C ASP A 124 -7.95 18.37 -11.28
N THR A 125 -7.24 17.80 -12.27
CA THR A 125 -6.51 16.54 -12.11
C THR A 125 -5.50 16.62 -10.98
N ARG A 126 -5.54 15.65 -10.05
CA ARG A 126 -4.61 15.57 -8.93
C ARG A 126 -3.29 14.97 -9.38
N GLU A 127 -2.19 15.69 -9.25
CA GLU A 127 -0.85 15.14 -9.46
C GLU A 127 -0.30 14.49 -8.19
N ILE A 128 0.38 13.35 -8.38
CA ILE A 128 1.13 12.60 -7.37
C ILE A 128 2.53 12.40 -7.93
N ALA A 129 3.54 12.98 -7.28
CA ALA A 129 4.92 12.98 -7.75
C ALA A 129 5.92 12.41 -6.73
N ASP A 130 5.47 11.96 -5.58
CA ASP A 130 6.29 11.48 -4.46
C ASP A 130 5.96 10.02 -4.10
N ASN A 131 6.60 9.50 -3.04
CA ASN A 131 6.39 8.15 -2.50
C ASN A 131 5.31 8.12 -1.41
N GLY A 132 4.37 9.08 -1.43
CA GLY A 132 3.34 9.19 -0.41
C GLY A 132 2.29 8.10 -0.43
N THR A 133 1.48 8.09 0.62
CA THR A 133 0.28 7.25 0.73
C THR A 133 -0.96 8.10 0.53
N TYR A 134 -1.79 7.75 -0.41
CA TYR A 134 -2.96 8.52 -0.84
C TYR A 134 -4.24 7.72 -0.65
N TYR A 135 -5.18 8.25 0.13
CA TYR A 135 -6.53 7.70 0.29
C TYR A 135 -7.47 8.46 -0.62
N VAL A 136 -8.00 7.77 -1.60
CA VAL A 136 -8.92 8.31 -2.60
C VAL A 136 -10.32 7.83 -2.27
N THR A 137 -11.23 8.77 -2.04
CA THR A 137 -12.62 8.49 -1.64
C THR A 137 -13.61 9.36 -2.41
N GLY A 138 -14.87 8.94 -2.40
CA GLY A 138 -15.96 9.72 -2.98
C GLY A 138 -16.07 9.62 -4.50
N THR A 139 -16.82 10.54 -5.10
CA THR A 139 -17.11 10.56 -6.55
C THR A 139 -16.67 11.88 -7.17
N GLY A 140 -15.94 11.81 -8.28
CA GLY A 140 -15.42 13.01 -8.95
C GLY A 140 -15.28 12.85 -10.45
N GLN A 141 -15.13 14.01 -11.10
CA GLN A 141 -14.97 14.13 -12.57
C GLN A 141 -13.55 14.49 -13.00
N TYR A 142 -12.64 14.63 -12.06
CA TYR A 142 -11.23 14.90 -12.32
C TYR A 142 -10.38 13.68 -11.98
N GLY A 143 -9.34 13.46 -12.76
CA GLY A 143 -8.51 12.29 -12.69
C GLY A 143 -7.36 12.41 -11.69
N ILE A 144 -6.54 11.36 -11.66
CA ILE A 144 -5.29 11.29 -10.91
C ILE A 144 -4.16 11.07 -11.91
N ARG A 145 -3.06 11.82 -11.77
CA ARG A 145 -1.85 11.64 -12.56
C ARG A 145 -0.68 11.33 -11.65
N VAL A 146 -0.07 10.16 -11.84
CA VAL A 146 1.19 9.79 -11.20
C VAL A 146 2.34 10.18 -12.12
N THR A 147 3.25 11.01 -11.62
CA THR A 147 4.41 11.54 -12.34
C THR A 147 5.68 11.24 -11.56
N GLY A 148 6.84 11.39 -12.22
CA GLY A 148 8.13 11.15 -11.54
C GLY A 148 8.50 9.69 -11.43
N GLY A 149 9.52 9.37 -10.64
CA GLY A 149 10.07 8.03 -10.45
C GLY A 149 9.69 7.38 -9.12
N GLY A 150 8.64 7.86 -8.46
CA GLY A 150 8.24 7.39 -7.13
C GLY A 150 7.43 6.10 -7.14
N GLU A 151 7.21 5.59 -5.94
CA GLU A 151 6.45 4.36 -5.64
C GLU A 151 5.29 4.69 -4.69
N PRO A 152 4.31 5.55 -5.06
CA PRO A 152 3.20 5.89 -4.19
C PRO A 152 2.26 4.72 -3.97
N ASP A 153 1.72 4.62 -2.75
CA ASP A 153 0.60 3.76 -2.40
C ASP A 153 -0.71 4.54 -2.55
N ILE A 154 -1.59 4.08 -3.43
CA ILE A 154 -2.88 4.73 -3.73
C ILE A 154 -4.02 3.80 -3.33
N TYR A 155 -4.73 4.14 -2.28
CA TYR A 155 -5.87 3.37 -1.77
C TYR A 155 -7.16 3.91 -2.36
N LEU A 156 -7.85 3.10 -3.16
CA LEU A 156 -9.21 3.38 -3.63
C LEU A 156 -10.21 2.78 -2.64
N GLU A 157 -10.98 3.61 -1.97
CA GLU A 157 -11.95 3.20 -0.95
C GLU A 157 -13.32 3.80 -1.30
N ASP A 158 -14.16 2.97 -1.93
CA ASP A 158 -15.44 3.38 -2.53
C ASP A 158 -15.28 4.62 -3.43
N ALA A 159 -14.19 4.61 -4.22
CA ALA A 159 -13.78 5.73 -5.07
C ALA A 159 -14.35 5.58 -6.48
N ARG A 160 -15.04 6.63 -6.96
CA ARG A 160 -15.58 6.67 -8.31
C ARG A 160 -15.01 7.86 -9.08
N ILE A 161 -14.13 7.57 -10.04
CA ILE A 161 -13.53 8.55 -10.95
C ILE A 161 -14.19 8.41 -12.31
N SER A 162 -14.83 9.47 -12.80
CA SER A 162 -15.45 9.47 -14.12
C SER A 162 -15.11 10.75 -14.88
N VAL A 163 -14.13 10.67 -15.78
CA VAL A 163 -13.67 11.82 -16.55
C VAL A 163 -14.31 11.88 -17.93
N SER A 164 -14.59 13.08 -18.40
CA SER A 164 -15.20 13.32 -19.73
C SER A 164 -14.16 13.30 -20.86
N SER A 165 -12.89 13.55 -20.56
CA SER A 165 -11.80 13.57 -21.54
C SER A 165 -10.46 13.15 -20.92
N GLY A 166 -9.57 12.59 -21.74
CA GLY A 166 -8.30 12.06 -21.30
C GLY A 166 -8.43 10.78 -20.48
N ASN A 167 -7.39 10.38 -19.79
CA ASN A 167 -7.38 9.17 -18.97
C ASN A 167 -7.83 9.47 -17.53
N ALA A 168 -8.59 8.58 -16.91
CA ALA A 168 -9.08 8.81 -15.55
C ALA A 168 -7.95 8.68 -14.51
N ILE A 169 -7.10 7.65 -14.65
CA ILE A 169 -5.83 7.58 -13.93
C ILE A 169 -4.71 7.49 -14.98
N SER A 170 -3.69 8.33 -14.86
CA SER A 170 -2.52 8.33 -15.75
C SER A 170 -1.26 8.03 -14.97
N ILE A 171 -0.57 6.95 -15.29
CA ILE A 171 0.72 6.59 -14.72
C ILE A 171 1.78 6.87 -15.77
N THR A 172 2.44 8.03 -15.64
CA THR A 172 3.43 8.52 -16.60
C THR A 172 4.85 8.41 -16.09
N GLY A 173 5.04 7.79 -14.94
CA GLY A 173 6.34 7.50 -14.33
C GLY A 173 6.16 6.72 -13.04
N GLY A 174 7.24 6.11 -12.56
CA GLY A 174 7.28 5.36 -11.31
C GLY A 174 6.62 3.98 -11.34
N THR A 175 6.44 3.44 -10.15
CA THR A 175 5.90 2.09 -9.92
C THR A 175 4.82 2.11 -8.83
N PRO A 176 3.72 2.88 -9.01
CA PRO A 176 2.67 2.97 -8.01
C PRO A 176 1.99 1.63 -7.73
N THR A 177 1.55 1.47 -6.48
CA THR A 177 0.63 0.40 -6.09
C THR A 177 -0.77 0.99 -5.85
N ILE A 178 -1.77 0.47 -6.55
CA ILE A 178 -3.17 0.79 -6.34
C ILE A 178 -3.79 -0.31 -5.47
N HIS A 179 -4.10 0.04 -4.23
CA HIS A 179 -4.78 -0.82 -3.27
C HIS A 179 -6.29 -0.62 -3.38
N VAL A 180 -6.99 -1.66 -3.75
CA VAL A 180 -8.45 -1.64 -3.85
C VAL A 180 -9.04 -2.07 -2.51
N LYS A 181 -9.95 -1.29 -1.95
CA LYS A 181 -10.69 -1.61 -0.73
C LYS A 181 -12.19 -1.53 -0.99
N GLY A 182 -12.88 -2.60 -0.61
CA GLY A 182 -14.32 -2.69 -0.81
C GLY A 182 -14.71 -3.09 -2.25
N ASN A 183 -15.98 -3.02 -2.54
CA ASN A 183 -16.54 -3.58 -3.77
C ASN A 183 -17.21 -2.55 -4.69
N ASP A 184 -17.04 -1.27 -4.41
CA ASP A 184 -17.69 -0.17 -5.14
C ASP A 184 -16.70 0.84 -5.72
N ASN A 185 -15.54 0.36 -6.22
CA ASN A 185 -14.55 1.20 -6.87
C ASN A 185 -14.74 1.20 -8.38
N GLU A 186 -14.81 2.39 -8.97
CA GLU A 186 -14.99 2.59 -10.41
C GLU A 186 -14.03 3.65 -10.95
N VAL A 187 -13.36 3.34 -12.05
CA VAL A 187 -12.47 4.26 -12.77
C VAL A 187 -12.85 4.25 -14.24
N SER A 188 -13.39 5.36 -14.73
CA SER A 188 -13.90 5.44 -16.09
C SER A 188 -13.48 6.70 -16.83
N SER A 189 -13.25 6.56 -18.11
CA SER A 189 -13.06 7.69 -19.02
C SER A 189 -14.03 7.60 -20.20
N SER A 190 -14.55 8.76 -20.63
CA SER A 190 -15.38 8.84 -21.82
C SER A 190 -14.58 8.98 -23.11
N ASP A 191 -13.29 9.34 -23.05
CA ASP A 191 -12.46 9.62 -24.22
C ASP A 191 -10.99 9.21 -24.06
N GLY A 192 -10.73 8.17 -23.26
CA GLY A 192 -9.37 7.68 -23.00
C GLY A 192 -9.38 6.36 -22.28
N ALA A 193 -8.21 5.96 -21.77
CA ALA A 193 -8.09 4.79 -20.91
C ALA A 193 -8.71 5.06 -19.53
N GLY A 194 -9.28 4.05 -18.92
CA GLY A 194 -9.62 4.14 -17.52
C GLY A 194 -8.34 4.33 -16.68
N ILE A 195 -7.36 3.43 -16.85
CA ILE A 195 -6.03 3.57 -16.25
C ILE A 195 -4.99 3.48 -17.37
N TYR A 196 -4.35 4.60 -17.69
CA TYR A 196 -3.21 4.62 -18.60
C TYR A 196 -1.92 4.30 -17.86
N VAL A 197 -1.13 3.36 -18.40
CA VAL A 197 0.21 3.00 -17.89
C VAL A 197 1.20 3.29 -19.00
N ALA A 198 2.02 4.32 -18.86
CA ALA A 198 2.99 4.70 -19.88
C ALA A 198 4.06 3.62 -20.05
N GLU A 199 4.65 3.58 -21.24
CA GLU A 199 5.83 2.75 -21.53
C GLU A 199 6.93 3.02 -20.48
N ASN A 200 7.58 1.96 -19.99
CA ASN A 200 8.57 1.97 -18.91
C ASN A 200 8.04 2.32 -17.50
N SER A 201 6.74 2.44 -17.33
CA SER A 201 6.09 2.50 -16.03
C SER A 201 5.54 1.13 -15.64
N THR A 202 5.33 0.93 -14.35
CA THR A 202 4.68 -0.30 -13.83
C THR A 202 3.56 0.10 -12.89
N VAL A 203 2.41 -0.54 -13.00
CA VAL A 203 1.35 -0.45 -11.98
C VAL A 203 1.12 -1.81 -11.36
N THR A 204 1.00 -1.84 -10.04
CA THR A 204 0.46 -2.99 -9.31
C THR A 204 -0.92 -2.64 -8.80
N ILE A 205 -1.93 -3.45 -9.12
CA ILE A 205 -3.30 -3.32 -8.62
C ILE A 205 -3.57 -4.51 -7.72
N THR A 206 -3.82 -4.25 -6.44
CA THR A 206 -3.97 -5.30 -5.44
C THR A 206 -5.13 -5.04 -4.50
N GLY A 207 -5.77 -6.10 -4.02
CA GLY A 207 -6.76 -6.07 -2.95
C GLY A 207 -6.27 -6.85 -1.73
N SER A 208 -6.97 -6.74 -0.62
CA SER A 208 -6.76 -7.60 0.55
C SER A 208 -7.29 -9.01 0.31
N SER A 209 -8.27 -9.11 -0.59
CA SER A 209 -8.92 -10.36 -1.00
C SER A 209 -9.67 -10.16 -2.31
N ARG A 210 -10.19 -11.24 -2.91
CA ARG A 210 -11.08 -11.19 -4.08
C ARG A 210 -12.45 -10.56 -3.82
N SER A 211 -12.79 -10.21 -2.58
CA SER A 211 -13.99 -9.42 -2.29
C SER A 211 -13.79 -7.94 -2.60
N ASP A 212 -12.55 -7.51 -2.74
CA ASP A 212 -12.24 -6.16 -3.20
C ASP A 212 -12.40 -6.09 -4.72
N VAL A 213 -13.21 -5.16 -5.19
CA VAL A 213 -13.64 -5.08 -6.60
C VAL A 213 -13.27 -3.73 -7.19
N LEU A 214 -12.67 -3.76 -8.36
CA LEU A 214 -12.40 -2.58 -9.17
C LEU A 214 -13.00 -2.75 -10.57
N THR A 215 -13.83 -1.81 -10.98
CA THR A 215 -14.33 -1.70 -12.35
C THR A 215 -13.59 -0.59 -13.09
N VAL A 216 -12.99 -0.91 -14.23
CA VAL A 216 -12.23 0.06 -15.03
C VAL A 216 -12.77 0.07 -16.46
N THR A 217 -13.11 1.26 -16.96
CA THR A 217 -13.66 1.41 -18.30
C THR A 217 -12.89 2.48 -19.09
N GLY A 218 -12.34 2.06 -20.23
CA GLY A 218 -11.83 2.96 -21.26
C GLY A 218 -12.83 3.11 -22.38
N ASN A 219 -12.79 4.22 -23.08
CA ASN A 219 -13.66 4.49 -24.22
C ASN A 219 -12.89 5.07 -25.41
N ASN A 220 -13.61 5.32 -26.47
CA ASN A 220 -13.09 5.90 -27.70
C ASN A 220 -11.93 5.10 -28.31
N GLY A 221 -11.98 3.76 -28.22
CA GLY A 221 -10.93 2.90 -28.72
C GLY A 221 -9.75 2.72 -27.77
N SER A 222 -9.81 3.25 -26.56
CA SER A 222 -8.77 3.13 -25.53
C SER A 222 -9.03 1.93 -24.61
N SER A 223 -7.98 1.39 -24.01
CA SER A 223 -8.06 0.23 -23.10
C SER A 223 -8.74 0.59 -21.78
N GLY A 224 -9.31 -0.40 -21.12
CA GLY A 224 -9.68 -0.23 -19.70
C GLY A 224 -8.43 0.09 -18.88
N ILE A 225 -7.40 -0.76 -18.94
CA ILE A 225 -6.09 -0.53 -18.33
C ILE A 225 -5.01 -0.77 -19.38
N GLY A 226 -4.14 0.22 -19.56
CA GLY A 226 -3.00 0.11 -20.49
C GLY A 226 -2.85 1.31 -21.40
N GLY A 227 -2.87 1.10 -22.73
CA GLY A 227 -2.70 2.15 -23.72
C GLY A 227 -3.98 2.93 -24.02
N TYR A 228 -3.85 4.06 -24.66
CA TYR A 228 -4.98 4.87 -25.14
C TYR A 228 -4.75 5.33 -26.58
N VAL A 229 -5.82 5.76 -27.25
CA VAL A 229 -5.76 6.33 -28.58
C VAL A 229 -5.25 7.77 -28.52
N ILE A 230 -4.14 8.05 -29.22
CA ILE A 230 -3.54 9.39 -29.31
C ILE A 230 -4.19 10.17 -30.45
N ASP A 231 -4.28 9.55 -31.63
CA ASP A 231 -4.89 10.14 -32.82
C ASP A 231 -5.62 9.03 -33.59
N ASP A 232 -6.92 9.14 -33.59
CA ASP A 232 -7.81 8.18 -34.22
C ASP A 232 -7.74 8.20 -35.75
N ASN A 233 -7.51 9.38 -36.33
CA ASN A 233 -7.44 9.52 -37.77
C ASN A 233 -6.17 8.88 -38.37
N ASN A 234 -5.09 8.88 -37.59
CA ASN A 234 -3.80 8.30 -37.97
C ASN A 234 -3.56 6.92 -37.32
N HIS A 235 -4.54 6.35 -36.61
CA HIS A 235 -4.43 5.07 -35.89
C HIS A 235 -3.26 5.01 -34.91
N GLN A 236 -2.92 6.15 -34.29
CA GLN A 236 -1.85 6.23 -33.33
C GLN A 236 -2.37 5.91 -31.91
N SER A 237 -1.69 4.99 -31.28
CA SER A 237 -2.00 4.57 -29.91
C SER A 237 -0.74 4.59 -29.05
N ALA A 238 -0.90 4.86 -27.77
CA ALA A 238 0.18 4.83 -26.80
C ALA A 238 0.55 3.39 -26.46
N ASN A 239 1.86 3.11 -26.41
CA ASN A 239 2.37 1.90 -25.79
C ASN A 239 2.02 1.86 -24.32
N SER A 240 1.86 0.68 -23.74
CA SER A 240 1.71 0.53 -22.32
C SER A 240 2.90 -0.18 -21.66
N GLY A 241 3.14 0.15 -20.39
CA GLY A 241 4.13 -0.46 -19.54
C GLY A 241 3.67 -1.79 -18.95
N ASN A 242 4.13 -2.07 -17.74
CA ASN A 242 3.85 -3.31 -17.03
C ASN A 242 2.60 -3.18 -16.16
N ILE A 243 1.74 -4.18 -16.19
CA ILE A 243 0.49 -4.25 -15.42
C ILE A 243 0.53 -5.52 -14.57
N ASN A 244 0.54 -5.36 -13.24
CA ASN A 244 0.47 -6.47 -12.28
C ASN A 244 -0.88 -6.40 -11.55
N ILE A 245 -1.57 -7.53 -11.46
CA ILE A 245 -2.89 -7.64 -10.82
C ILE A 245 -2.84 -8.78 -9.82
N GLU A 246 -3.14 -8.49 -8.54
CA GLU A 246 -2.97 -9.43 -7.43
C GLU A 246 -4.15 -9.37 -6.45
N ASN A 247 -4.66 -10.51 -6.01
CA ASN A 247 -5.64 -10.63 -4.92
C ASN A 247 -6.88 -9.72 -5.01
N VAL A 248 -7.35 -9.41 -6.22
CA VAL A 248 -8.47 -8.49 -6.46
C VAL A 248 -9.43 -9.08 -7.49
N THR A 249 -10.69 -8.71 -7.44
CA THR A 249 -11.62 -8.92 -8.56
C THR A 249 -11.61 -7.68 -9.44
N LEU A 250 -11.21 -7.84 -10.70
CA LEU A 250 -11.07 -6.76 -11.66
C LEU A 250 -12.00 -6.96 -12.85
N TYR A 251 -12.82 -5.96 -13.13
CA TYR A 251 -13.58 -5.84 -14.36
C TYR A 251 -12.97 -4.74 -15.23
N ALA A 252 -12.27 -5.11 -16.29
CA ALA A 252 -11.66 -4.16 -17.20
C ALA A 252 -12.40 -4.18 -18.55
N TYR A 253 -12.97 -3.05 -18.92
CA TYR A 253 -13.75 -2.89 -20.14
C TYR A 253 -13.12 -1.87 -21.06
N SER A 254 -13.30 -2.10 -22.35
CA SER A 254 -13.07 -1.12 -23.40
C SER A 254 -14.33 -0.97 -24.22
N SER A 255 -14.68 0.26 -24.54
CA SER A 255 -15.81 0.55 -25.41
C SER A 255 -15.31 1.30 -26.65
N SER A 256 -15.64 0.78 -27.82
CA SER A 256 -15.42 1.47 -29.09
C SER A 256 -16.76 1.92 -29.68
N PRO A 257 -16.85 3.12 -30.24
CA PRO A 257 -18.00 3.47 -31.07
C PRO A 257 -18.10 2.47 -32.23
N SER A 258 -19.33 2.13 -32.60
CA SER A 258 -19.63 1.13 -33.65
C SER A 258 -19.05 1.43 -35.06
N THR A 259 -18.42 2.57 -35.21
CA THR A 259 -17.82 3.05 -36.47
C THR A 259 -16.31 2.89 -36.54
N LYS A 260 -15.65 2.35 -35.49
CA LYS A 260 -14.19 2.23 -35.43
C LYS A 260 -13.73 0.81 -35.71
N GLU A 261 -12.73 0.67 -36.56
CA GLU A 261 -12.09 -0.61 -36.86
C GLU A 261 -11.10 -1.11 -35.82
N THR A 262 -10.79 -0.29 -34.79
CA THR A 262 -9.83 -0.63 -33.75
C THR A 262 -10.50 -1.41 -32.62
N VAL A 263 -10.05 -2.64 -32.43
CA VAL A 263 -10.41 -3.46 -31.28
C VAL A 263 -9.57 -3.02 -30.10
N SER A 264 -10.23 -2.63 -29.02
CA SER A 264 -9.57 -2.18 -27.80
C SER A 264 -9.71 -3.24 -26.74
N PRO A 265 -8.62 -3.68 -26.09
CA PRO A 265 -8.67 -4.67 -25.04
C PRO A 265 -9.10 -4.05 -23.70
N GLY A 266 -9.68 -4.84 -22.83
CA GLY A 266 -9.86 -4.46 -21.43
C GLY A 266 -8.51 -4.19 -20.77
N LEU A 267 -7.53 -5.06 -21.01
CA LEU A 267 -6.15 -4.94 -20.52
C LEU A 267 -5.16 -4.92 -21.70
N GLY A 268 -4.17 -4.03 -21.67
CA GLY A 268 -3.08 -3.93 -22.64
C GLY A 268 -3.15 -2.69 -23.51
N SER A 269 -2.54 -2.75 -24.71
CA SER A 269 -2.50 -1.61 -25.65
C SER A 269 -3.49 -1.79 -26.79
N THR A 270 -3.86 -0.68 -27.40
CA THR A 270 -4.82 -0.63 -28.51
C THR A 270 -4.11 -0.51 -29.85
N GLY A 271 -4.77 -0.89 -30.92
CA GLY A 271 -4.26 -0.71 -32.31
C GLY A 271 -2.94 -1.42 -32.53
N SER A 272 -1.95 -0.70 -33.05
CA SER A 272 -0.58 -1.20 -33.31
C SER A 272 0.38 -1.01 -32.13
N ALA A 273 -0.06 -0.44 -31.03
CA ALA A 273 0.77 -0.22 -29.86
C ALA A 273 1.06 -1.52 -29.09
N THR A 274 2.16 -1.54 -28.37
CA THR A 274 2.62 -2.71 -27.61
C THR A 274 2.37 -2.53 -26.13
N CYS A 275 2.13 -3.65 -25.42
CA CYS A 275 2.12 -3.72 -23.96
C CYS A 275 3.37 -4.48 -23.51
N GLN A 276 4.10 -3.98 -22.53
CA GLN A 276 5.33 -4.63 -22.06
C GLN A 276 5.05 -5.96 -21.37
N SER A 277 4.19 -5.96 -20.37
CA SER A 277 3.76 -7.20 -19.71
C SER A 277 2.42 -7.05 -19.00
N ILE A 278 1.73 -8.17 -18.83
CA ILE A 278 0.56 -8.30 -17.96
C ILE A 278 0.78 -9.54 -17.11
N THR A 279 0.79 -9.36 -15.78
CA THR A 279 0.91 -10.44 -14.81
C THR A 279 -0.36 -10.48 -13.96
N ILE A 280 -0.97 -11.64 -13.84
CA ILE A 280 -2.18 -11.84 -13.04
C ILE A 280 -1.91 -12.96 -12.05
N ASP A 281 -2.00 -12.66 -10.77
CA ASP A 281 -1.81 -13.63 -9.68
C ASP A 281 -2.98 -13.57 -8.70
N ASN A 282 -3.57 -14.75 -8.43
CA ASN A 282 -4.70 -14.89 -7.50
C ASN A 282 -5.83 -13.85 -7.68
N ALA A 283 -6.01 -13.30 -8.90
CA ALA A 283 -7.07 -12.37 -9.24
C ALA A 283 -8.23 -13.07 -9.97
N ALA A 284 -9.37 -12.41 -10.06
CA ALA A 284 -10.57 -12.87 -10.78
C ALA A 284 -11.16 -11.75 -11.65
#